data_9796b8e61d6c328b75a1a46919815db6
#
_entry.id   9796b8e61d6c328b75a1a46919815db6
#
_cell.length_a   1.000
_cell.length_b   1.000
_cell.length_c   1.000
_cell.angle_alpha   90.00
_cell.angle_beta   90.00
_cell.angle_gamma   90.00
#
_symmetry.space_group_name_H-M   'P 1'
#
loop_
_entity.id
_entity.type
_entity.pdbx_description
1 polymer ?
#
loop_
_entity_poly.entity_id
_entity_poly.type
_entity_poly.pdbx_seq_one_letter_code
_entity_poly.pdbx_strand_id
1 'polypeptide(L)' 'MAGPVRVNAHITGTVWKIEVKEGDEVAEGQVCVILESMKMEMPVEAPSAGRVEKVHVAEGQAVSEGDVLVTLA' A
#
# COMPACT_ATOMS: atom_id res chain seq x y z
N MET A 1 8.01 6.62 20.55
CA MET A 1 7.52 7.44 19.46
C MET A 1 7.63 6.66 18.15
N ALA A 2 6.56 6.62 17.40
CA ALA A 2 6.55 5.88 16.15
C ALA A 2 7.17 6.72 15.05
N GLY A 3 8.12 6.15 14.31
CA GLY A 3 8.62 6.77 13.10
C GLY A 3 7.67 6.49 11.94
N PRO A 4 8.07 6.84 10.71
CA PRO A 4 7.27 6.52 9.54
C PRO A 4 7.03 5.02 9.43
N VAL A 5 5.84 4.66 8.96
CA VAL A 5 5.44 3.27 8.80
C VAL A 5 5.36 2.98 7.30
N ARG A 6 5.99 1.89 6.88
CA ARG A 6 5.95 1.48 5.48
C ARG A 6 4.88 0.42 5.27
N VAL A 7 4.10 0.60 4.23
CA VAL A 7 3.12 -0.40 3.79
C VAL A 7 3.73 -1.09 2.60
N ASN A 8 4.14 -2.34 2.78
CA ASN A 8 4.92 -3.07 1.80
C ASN A 8 4.07 -4.10 1.07
N ALA A 9 4.46 -4.40 -0.17
CA ALA A 9 3.84 -5.49 -0.90
C ALA A 9 4.18 -6.81 -0.20
N HIS A 10 3.17 -7.65 0.01
CA HIS A 10 3.38 -8.95 0.63
C HIS A 10 3.41 -10.07 -0.42
N ILE A 11 3.28 -9.72 -1.68
CA ILE A 11 3.38 -10.66 -2.80
C ILE A 11 4.02 -9.93 -3.99
N THR A 12 4.48 -10.70 -4.96
CA THR A 12 4.90 -10.17 -6.24
C THR A 12 3.67 -10.11 -7.15
N GLY A 13 3.44 -8.98 -7.77
CA GLY A 13 2.28 -8.81 -8.63
C GLY A 13 2.26 -7.44 -9.27
N THR A 14 1.08 -7.00 -9.66
CA THR A 14 0.88 -5.71 -10.33
C THR A 14 -0.07 -4.87 -9.48
N VAL A 15 0.19 -3.58 -9.39
CA VAL A 15 -0.71 -2.65 -8.70
C VAL A 15 -1.98 -2.52 -9.54
N TRP A 16 -3.08 -3.07 -9.02
CA TRP A 16 -4.34 -3.03 -9.72
C TRP A 16 -5.09 -1.74 -9.41
N LYS A 17 -5.09 -1.34 -8.14
CA LYS A 17 -5.80 -0.14 -7.73
C LYS A 17 -5.14 0.47 -6.50
N ILE A 18 -5.09 1.79 -6.45
CA ILE A 18 -4.60 2.53 -5.30
C ILE A 18 -5.81 3.20 -4.67
N GLU A 19 -6.09 2.85 -3.40
CA GLU A 19 -7.29 3.31 -2.71
C GLU A 19 -7.06 4.55 -1.87
N VAL A 20 -5.81 4.99 -1.74
CA VAL A 20 -5.47 6.16 -0.93
C VAL A 20 -4.61 7.12 -1.73
N LYS A 21 -4.52 8.35 -1.25
CA LYS A 21 -3.64 9.36 -1.85
C LYS A 21 -2.94 10.11 -0.74
N GLU A 22 -1.92 10.86 -1.12
CA GLU A 22 -1.13 11.64 -0.17
C GLU A 22 -2.05 12.59 0.58
N GLY A 23 -1.86 12.62 1.90
CA GLY A 23 -2.67 13.43 2.79
C GLY A 23 -3.86 12.72 3.41
N ASP A 24 -4.25 11.55 2.88
CA ASP A 24 -5.36 10.80 3.45
C ASP A 24 -5.01 10.23 4.80
N GLU A 25 -5.99 10.19 5.68
CA GLU A 25 -5.86 9.48 6.95
C GLU A 25 -6.40 8.07 6.79
N VAL A 26 -5.68 7.09 7.32
CA VAL A 26 -6.08 5.70 7.24
C VAL A 26 -6.13 5.10 8.63
N ALA A 27 -7.02 4.13 8.79
CA ALA A 27 -7.11 3.35 10.00
C ALA A 27 -6.34 2.06 9.84
N GLU A 28 -5.98 1.43 10.95
CA GLU A 28 -5.38 0.10 10.91
C GLU A 28 -6.35 -0.85 10.21
N GLY A 29 -5.83 -1.65 9.27
CA GLY A 29 -6.65 -2.60 8.52
C GLY A 29 -7.34 -2.01 7.30
N GLN A 30 -7.25 -0.71 7.10
CA GLN A 30 -7.84 -0.08 5.92
C GLN A 30 -7.03 -0.44 4.68
N VAL A 31 -7.71 -0.80 3.59
CA VAL A 31 -7.04 -1.17 2.35
C VAL A 31 -6.42 0.07 1.73
N CYS A 32 -5.11 0.00 1.47
CA CYS A 32 -4.38 1.09 0.85
C CYS A 32 -4.16 0.86 -0.64
N VAL A 33 -3.81 -0.37 -1.01
CA VAL A 33 -3.49 -0.72 -2.38
C VAL A 33 -4.03 -2.13 -2.62
N ILE A 34 -4.51 -2.39 -3.82
CA ILE A 34 -4.91 -3.75 -4.21
C ILE A 34 -3.93 -4.21 -5.27
N LEU A 35 -3.31 -5.36 -5.03
CA LEU A 35 -2.39 -5.99 -5.96
C LEU A 35 -3.11 -7.11 -6.68
N GLU A 36 -2.74 -7.34 -7.94
CA GLU A 36 -3.24 -8.46 -8.71
C GLU A 36 -2.10 -9.44 -8.94
N SER A 37 -2.35 -10.71 -8.64
CA SER A 37 -1.39 -11.78 -8.87
C SER A 37 -2.18 -13.01 -9.25
N MET A 38 -1.82 -13.64 -10.37
CA MET A 38 -2.44 -14.89 -10.82
C MET A 38 -3.97 -14.76 -10.91
N LYS A 39 -4.42 -13.61 -11.43
CA LYS A 39 -5.86 -13.29 -11.60
C LYS A 39 -6.63 -13.18 -10.30
N MET A 40 -5.92 -13.01 -9.18
CA MET A 40 -6.53 -12.79 -7.88
C MET A 40 -6.18 -11.40 -7.39
N GLU A 41 -7.15 -10.75 -6.75
CA GLU A 41 -6.96 -9.44 -6.17
C GLU A 41 -6.59 -9.61 -4.70
N MET A 42 -5.50 -8.98 -4.31
CA MET A 42 -4.97 -9.11 -2.95
C MET A 42 -4.90 -7.73 -2.31
N PRO A 43 -5.71 -7.46 -1.29
CA PRO A 43 -5.65 -6.15 -0.62
C PRO A 43 -4.40 -6.06 0.25
N VAL A 44 -3.78 -4.89 0.24
CA VAL A 44 -2.69 -4.57 1.15
C VAL A 44 -3.22 -3.52 2.12
N GLU A 45 -3.25 -3.89 3.39
CA GLU A 45 -3.88 -3.09 4.44
C GLU A 45 -2.84 -2.31 5.22
N ALA A 46 -3.27 -1.18 5.78
CA ALA A 46 -2.42 -0.39 6.64
C ALA A 46 -2.14 -1.18 7.92
N PRO A 47 -0.85 -1.30 8.31
CA PRO A 47 -0.51 -2.02 9.54
C PRO A 47 -0.83 -1.23 10.80
N SER A 48 -1.05 0.06 10.67
CA SER A 48 -1.43 0.92 11.80
C SER A 48 -2.11 2.15 11.25
N ALA A 49 -2.80 2.88 12.12
CA ALA A 49 -3.42 4.15 11.73
C ALA A 49 -2.34 5.20 11.48
N GLY A 50 -2.59 6.10 10.53
CA GLY A 50 -1.66 7.18 10.24
C GLY A 50 -2.14 8.00 9.07
N ARG A 51 -1.28 8.88 8.60
CA ARG A 51 -1.55 9.71 7.43
C ARG A 51 -0.64 9.27 6.29
N VAL A 52 -1.20 9.20 5.09
CA VAL A 52 -0.41 8.85 3.90
C VAL A 52 0.55 9.99 3.61
N GLU A 53 1.84 9.72 3.78
CA GLU A 53 2.89 10.70 3.50
C GLU A 53 3.27 10.66 2.03
N LYS A 54 3.38 9.45 1.48
CA LYS A 54 3.77 9.29 0.08
C LYS A 54 3.25 7.97 -0.47
N VAL A 55 2.79 8.00 -1.72
CA VAL A 55 2.44 6.80 -2.49
C VAL A 55 3.57 6.59 -3.47
N HIS A 56 4.24 5.44 -3.38
CA HIS A 56 5.47 5.16 -4.13
C HIS A 56 5.24 4.47 -5.46
N VAL A 57 4.01 4.07 -5.73
CA VAL A 57 3.70 3.26 -6.91
C VAL A 57 2.54 3.87 -7.69
N ALA A 58 2.36 3.40 -8.91
CA ALA A 58 1.26 3.82 -9.77
C ALA A 58 0.46 2.60 -10.20
N GLU A 59 -0.79 2.80 -10.55
CA GLU A 59 -1.63 1.71 -11.06
C GLU A 59 -1.02 1.17 -12.34
N GLY A 60 -0.98 -0.16 -12.44
CA GLY A 60 -0.36 -0.86 -13.56
C GLY A 60 1.11 -1.18 -13.36
N GLN A 61 1.72 -0.70 -12.29
CA GLN A 61 3.14 -0.93 -12.04
C GLN A 61 3.36 -2.33 -11.45
N ALA A 62 4.40 -3.02 -11.92
CA ALA A 62 4.80 -4.29 -11.35
C ALA A 62 5.58 -4.05 -10.06
N VAL A 63 5.32 -4.87 -9.05
CA VAL A 63 6.00 -4.77 -7.77
C VAL A 63 6.43 -6.17 -7.32
N SER A 64 7.45 -6.19 -6.47
CA SER A 64 7.94 -7.42 -5.87
C SER A 64 7.64 -7.42 -4.39
N GLU A 65 7.59 -8.60 -3.80
CA GLU A 65 7.43 -8.75 -2.36
C GLU A 65 8.48 -7.91 -1.64
N GLY A 66 8.04 -7.11 -0.69
CA GLY A 66 8.92 -6.23 0.08
C GLY A 66 9.02 -4.82 -0.46
N ASP A 67 8.55 -4.56 -1.69
CA ASP A 67 8.56 -3.20 -2.22
C ASP A 67 7.65 -2.30 -1.38
N VAL A 68 8.10 -1.08 -1.14
CA VAL A 68 7.31 -0.10 -0.39
C VAL A 68 6.25 0.48 -1.32
N LEU A 69 4.99 0.35 -0.93
CA LEU A 69 3.87 0.87 -1.71
C LEU A 69 3.46 2.25 -1.24
N VAL A 70 3.35 2.41 0.08
CA VAL A 70 2.87 3.65 0.71
C VAL A 70 3.68 3.86 1.98
N THR A 71 3.98 5.12 2.28
CA THR A 71 4.60 5.50 3.56
C THR A 71 3.57 6.29 4.35
N LEU A 72 3.39 5.90 5.61
CA LEU A 72 2.52 6.59 6.54
C LEU A 72 3.37 7.41 7.50
N ALA A 73 2.93 8.62 7.76
CA ALA A 73 3.61 9.48 8.74
C ALA A 73 3.14 9.14 10.15
#